data_752d473bacbab67d103e727056066ff2
#
_entry.id   752d473bacbab67d103e727056066ff2
#
_cell.length_a   1.000
_cell.length_b   1.000
_cell.length_c   1.000
_cell.angle_alpha   90.00
_cell.angle_beta   90.00
_cell.angle_gamma   90.00
#
_symmetry.space_group_name_H-M   'P 1'
#
loop_
_entity.id
_entity.type
_entity.pdbx_description
1 polymer ?
#
loop_
_entity_poly.entity_id
_entity_poly.type
_entity_poly.pdbx_seq_one_letter_code
_entity_poly.pdbx_strand_id
1 'polypeptide(L)'
;MSQETRVSKWAADIRAIKTKLTPEHKRCAFNHLQHIVAFNNVIFYTGLLFSFLDASYLFPWVMMGLSISSHWTTVSHHASHGGYTEPESETNTSKYNKYNRFTYGVKLRRLYDWMDYILPEAWSCEHNIYHHYKLNEYNDPDNVQSNLSILRAMNVPYIIKYAIVAFFASTWRLFYYSPNSYKYYKAAKLNYEMKPDDYKQMTLAGAFTNEWPKWISKIEYFTLVLFPIIMYRIVCFAPIYYFHILFPTIFTMNHLYNVVINYAIADLFCNVHTFAIIVPNHAGSDMYLYRTPVAPKSDDWLLRQCISSTNYTLGNNVVDYLHGWLNYQIEHHMFPDLSAYEYQVIQKDVEAVCRKHGVPYVCENIFVRLWKTVKIMTGQESIPYYEGSELEKELRM
;
A
#
# COMPACT_ATOMS: atom_id res chain seq x y z
N MET A 1 13.62 17.59 -37.80
CA MET A 1 13.17 16.36 -37.16
C MET A 1 13.95 16.25 -35.85
N SER A 2 13.31 16.37 -34.71
CA SER A 2 13.96 16.17 -33.40
C SER A 2 14.47 14.72 -33.33
N GLN A 3 15.73 14.55 -33.01
CA GLN A 3 16.33 13.23 -32.83
C GLN A 3 15.63 12.57 -31.64
N GLU A 4 14.98 11.43 -31.88
CA GLU A 4 14.25 10.67 -30.83
C GLU A 4 15.27 10.23 -29.78
N THR A 5 15.01 10.61 -28.53
CA THR A 5 15.92 10.29 -27.42
C THR A 5 15.86 8.79 -27.10
N ARG A 6 16.90 8.24 -26.48
CA ARG A 6 16.91 6.84 -26.01
C ARG A 6 15.79 6.58 -25.02
N VAL A 7 15.50 7.56 -24.15
CA VAL A 7 14.38 7.49 -23.19
C VAL A 7 13.04 7.39 -23.92
N SER A 8 12.82 8.18 -24.98
CA SER A 8 11.57 8.12 -25.75
C SER A 8 11.40 6.77 -26.47
N LYS A 9 12.47 6.17 -26.99
CA LYS A 9 12.41 4.81 -27.58
C LYS A 9 12.09 3.75 -26.53
N TRP A 10 12.74 3.81 -25.37
CA TRP A 10 12.44 2.94 -24.25
C TRP A 10 10.99 3.08 -23.81
N ALA A 11 10.51 4.30 -23.61
CA ALA A 11 9.14 4.57 -23.18
C ALA A 11 8.10 4.08 -24.20
N ALA A 12 8.38 4.18 -25.50
CA ALA A 12 7.53 3.63 -26.55
C ALA A 12 7.47 2.10 -26.49
N ASP A 13 8.62 1.43 -26.35
CA ASP A 13 8.69 -0.03 -26.20
C ASP A 13 7.96 -0.51 -24.92
N ILE A 14 8.11 0.20 -23.80
CA ILE A 14 7.39 -0.10 -22.54
C ILE A 14 5.87 0.02 -22.74
N ARG A 15 5.39 1.14 -23.33
CA ARG A 15 3.94 1.32 -23.57
C ARG A 15 3.36 0.26 -24.50
N ALA A 16 4.15 -0.22 -25.47
CA ALA A 16 3.73 -1.28 -26.37
C ALA A 16 3.45 -2.62 -25.67
N ILE A 17 4.07 -2.87 -24.50
CA ILE A 17 3.82 -4.09 -23.72
C ILE A 17 2.34 -4.20 -23.33
N LYS A 18 1.73 -3.10 -22.90
CA LYS A 18 0.31 -3.09 -22.48
C LYS A 18 -0.62 -3.50 -23.62
N THR A 19 -0.27 -3.23 -24.89
CA THR A 19 -1.10 -3.60 -26.04
C THR A 19 -1.13 -5.10 -26.33
N LYS A 20 -0.24 -5.89 -25.70
CA LYS A 20 -0.22 -7.35 -25.79
C LYS A 20 -1.27 -8.01 -24.88
N LEU A 21 -1.82 -7.27 -23.93
CA LEU A 21 -2.86 -7.79 -23.03
C LEU A 21 -4.18 -7.96 -23.80
N THR A 22 -4.83 -9.09 -23.61
CA THR A 22 -6.04 -9.50 -24.31
C THR A 22 -7.24 -9.53 -23.37
N PRO A 23 -8.49 -9.56 -23.89
CA PRO A 23 -9.67 -9.79 -23.05
C PRO A 23 -9.60 -11.08 -22.23
N GLU A 24 -8.88 -12.10 -22.73
CA GLU A 24 -8.65 -13.34 -21.98
C GLU A 24 -7.81 -13.08 -20.71
N HIS A 25 -6.76 -12.28 -20.80
CA HIS A 25 -5.98 -11.90 -19.62
C HIS A 25 -6.84 -11.19 -18.57
N LYS A 26 -7.78 -10.32 -18.98
CA LYS A 26 -8.75 -9.68 -18.06
C LYS A 26 -9.67 -10.70 -17.38
N ARG A 27 -10.15 -11.71 -18.10
CA ARG A 27 -10.96 -12.79 -17.53
C ARG A 27 -10.16 -13.62 -16.52
N CYS A 28 -8.92 -13.98 -16.87
CA CYS A 28 -8.02 -14.68 -15.97
C CYS A 28 -7.70 -13.84 -14.72
N ALA A 29 -7.47 -12.54 -14.88
CA ALA A 29 -7.25 -11.60 -13.77
C ALA A 29 -8.43 -11.58 -12.80
N PHE A 30 -9.66 -11.55 -13.32
CA PHE A 30 -10.84 -11.59 -12.48
C PHE A 30 -10.99 -12.91 -11.71
N ASN A 31 -10.77 -14.04 -12.37
CA ASN A 31 -10.80 -15.36 -11.73
C ASN A 31 -9.72 -15.47 -10.65
N HIS A 32 -8.52 -14.98 -10.92
CA HIS A 32 -7.42 -14.92 -9.97
C HIS A 32 -7.81 -14.09 -8.72
N LEU A 33 -8.41 -12.93 -8.92
CA LEU A 33 -8.94 -12.11 -7.83
C LEU A 33 -9.97 -12.86 -6.98
N GLN A 34 -10.91 -13.60 -7.63
CA GLN A 34 -11.92 -14.37 -6.89
C GLN A 34 -11.28 -15.45 -6.00
N HIS A 35 -10.23 -16.11 -6.48
CA HIS A 35 -9.49 -17.09 -5.68
C HIS A 35 -8.80 -16.42 -4.49
N ILE A 36 -8.16 -15.26 -4.67
CA ILE A 36 -7.54 -14.50 -3.58
C ILE A 36 -8.58 -14.10 -2.53
N VAL A 37 -9.72 -13.54 -2.96
CA VAL A 37 -10.80 -13.13 -2.05
C VAL A 37 -11.38 -14.33 -1.30
N ALA A 38 -11.63 -15.44 -1.98
CA ALA A 38 -12.10 -16.67 -1.34
C ALA A 38 -11.11 -17.19 -0.30
N PHE A 39 -9.83 -17.23 -0.65
CA PHE A 39 -8.76 -17.64 0.27
C PHE A 39 -8.66 -16.70 1.47
N ASN A 40 -8.68 -15.39 1.27
CA ASN A 40 -8.69 -14.40 2.34
C ASN A 40 -9.86 -14.61 3.30
N ASN A 41 -11.06 -14.83 2.78
CA ASN A 41 -12.22 -15.10 3.63
C ASN A 41 -12.06 -16.38 4.43
N VAL A 42 -11.60 -17.47 3.79
CA VAL A 42 -11.38 -18.76 4.48
C VAL A 42 -10.39 -18.60 5.63
N ILE A 43 -9.22 -18.00 5.39
CA ILE A 43 -8.22 -17.86 6.45
C ILE A 43 -8.67 -16.89 7.53
N PHE A 44 -9.37 -15.79 7.18
CA PHE A 44 -9.88 -14.84 8.17
C PHE A 44 -10.88 -15.49 9.12
N TYR A 45 -11.92 -16.10 8.56
CA TYR A 45 -12.97 -16.71 9.38
C TYR A 45 -12.48 -17.97 10.13
N THR A 46 -11.53 -18.71 9.58
CA THR A 46 -10.86 -19.79 10.30
C THR A 46 -10.06 -19.25 11.48
N GLY A 47 -9.25 -18.21 11.27
CA GLY A 47 -8.52 -17.55 12.35
C GLY A 47 -9.46 -16.99 13.44
N LEU A 48 -10.54 -16.32 13.03
CA LEU A 48 -11.55 -15.79 13.94
C LEU A 48 -12.27 -16.91 14.73
N LEU A 49 -12.66 -18.00 14.06
CA LEU A 49 -13.30 -19.16 14.70
C LEU A 49 -12.43 -19.77 15.80
N PHE A 50 -11.12 -19.87 15.58
CA PHE A 50 -10.17 -20.42 16.55
C PHE A 50 -9.53 -19.37 17.45
N SER A 51 -9.94 -18.11 17.39
CA SER A 51 -9.35 -17.02 18.18
C SER A 51 -9.62 -17.13 19.69
N PHE A 52 -10.52 -18.02 20.12
CA PHE A 52 -10.73 -18.34 21.54
C PHE A 52 -9.56 -19.14 22.15
N LEU A 53 -8.70 -19.74 21.33
CA LEU A 53 -7.49 -20.42 21.79
C LEU A 53 -6.46 -19.42 22.31
N ASP A 54 -5.55 -19.89 23.16
CA ASP A 54 -4.43 -19.10 23.66
C ASP A 54 -3.57 -18.58 22.49
N ALA A 55 -3.10 -17.34 22.59
CA ALA A 55 -2.34 -16.70 21.51
C ALA A 55 -0.99 -17.38 21.20
N SER A 56 -0.49 -18.24 22.06
CA SER A 56 0.71 -19.07 21.80
C SER A 56 0.54 -20.07 20.66
N TYR A 57 -0.70 -20.41 20.28
CA TYR A 57 -0.97 -21.24 19.11
C TYR A 57 -0.66 -20.56 17.77
N LEU A 58 -0.38 -19.31 17.72
CA LEU A 58 0.04 -18.47 16.59
C LEU A 58 -0.96 -18.43 15.41
N PHE A 59 -1.44 -19.57 14.92
CA PHE A 59 -2.20 -19.64 13.66
C PHE A 59 -3.47 -18.77 13.65
N PRO A 60 -4.25 -18.55 14.73
CA PRO A 60 -5.44 -17.73 14.67
C PRO A 60 -5.11 -16.27 14.26
N TRP A 61 -4.15 -15.66 14.96
CA TRP A 61 -3.79 -14.27 14.67
C TRP A 61 -2.95 -14.11 13.40
N VAL A 62 -2.11 -15.11 13.03
CA VAL A 62 -1.40 -15.11 11.75
C VAL A 62 -2.38 -15.13 10.58
N MET A 63 -3.37 -16.04 10.61
CA MET A 63 -4.38 -16.17 9.55
C MET A 63 -5.22 -14.89 9.41
N MET A 64 -5.71 -14.35 10.52
CA MET A 64 -6.45 -13.07 10.49
C MET A 64 -5.58 -11.92 9.96
N GLY A 65 -4.36 -11.79 10.45
CA GLY A 65 -3.47 -10.71 10.07
C GLY A 65 -3.02 -10.76 8.60
N LEU A 66 -2.72 -11.96 8.08
CA LEU A 66 -2.43 -12.15 6.65
C LEU A 66 -3.64 -11.79 5.77
N SER A 67 -4.84 -12.22 6.18
CA SER A 67 -6.05 -11.89 5.44
C SER A 67 -6.30 -10.38 5.39
N ILE A 68 -6.20 -9.69 6.53
CA ILE A 68 -6.38 -8.22 6.61
C ILE A 68 -5.33 -7.53 5.72
N SER A 69 -4.08 -7.97 5.80
CA SER A 69 -2.99 -7.43 4.97
C SER A 69 -3.29 -7.61 3.48
N SER A 70 -3.57 -8.83 3.03
CA SER A 70 -3.84 -9.13 1.62
C SER A 70 -5.10 -8.44 1.10
N HIS A 71 -6.12 -8.27 1.95
CA HIS A 71 -7.34 -7.56 1.58
C HIS A 71 -7.05 -6.10 1.21
N TRP A 72 -6.15 -5.45 1.95
CA TRP A 72 -5.69 -4.11 1.62
C TRP A 72 -4.71 -4.11 0.44
N THR A 73 -3.57 -4.79 0.57
CA THR A 73 -2.45 -4.67 -0.36
C THR A 73 -2.71 -5.28 -1.73
N THR A 74 -3.56 -6.30 -1.81
CA THR A 74 -3.86 -7.00 -3.06
C THR A 74 -5.22 -6.62 -3.62
N VAL A 75 -6.28 -6.80 -2.84
CA VAL A 75 -7.65 -6.64 -3.37
C VAL A 75 -8.00 -5.16 -3.50
N SER A 76 -7.98 -4.44 -2.39
CA SER A 76 -8.42 -3.04 -2.34
C SER A 76 -7.49 -2.12 -3.13
N HIS A 77 -6.19 -2.36 -3.07
CA HIS A 77 -5.18 -1.61 -3.78
C HIS A 77 -5.43 -1.62 -5.30
N HIS A 78 -5.39 -2.80 -5.92
CA HIS A 78 -5.57 -2.91 -7.36
C HIS A 78 -6.99 -2.55 -7.83
N ALA A 79 -8.03 -2.79 -6.99
CA ALA A 79 -9.37 -2.34 -7.28
C ALA A 79 -9.47 -0.80 -7.32
N SER A 80 -8.82 -0.10 -6.38
CA SER A 80 -8.82 1.36 -6.32
C SER A 80 -8.12 2.01 -7.50
N HIS A 81 -7.10 1.37 -8.06
CA HIS A 81 -6.43 1.78 -9.29
C HIS A 81 -7.24 1.48 -10.55
N GLY A 82 -8.28 0.67 -10.47
CA GLY A 82 -9.11 0.26 -11.60
C GLY A 82 -8.61 -0.98 -12.33
N GLY A 83 -7.68 -1.75 -11.74
CA GLY A 83 -7.10 -2.96 -12.35
C GLY A 83 -8.12 -4.05 -12.71
N TYR A 84 -9.27 -4.02 -12.08
CA TYR A 84 -10.40 -4.95 -12.33
C TYR A 84 -11.62 -4.27 -12.95
N THR A 85 -11.46 -3.03 -13.44
CA THR A 85 -12.53 -2.33 -14.17
C THR A 85 -12.59 -2.86 -15.60
N GLU A 86 -13.75 -3.36 -16.02
CA GLU A 86 -13.97 -3.69 -17.43
C GLU A 86 -13.90 -2.44 -18.30
N PRO A 87 -13.27 -2.51 -19.48
CA PRO A 87 -13.54 -1.53 -20.51
C PRO A 87 -15.04 -1.56 -20.81
N GLU A 88 -15.66 -0.39 -20.90
CA GLU A 88 -17.10 -0.15 -21.02
C GLU A 88 -17.83 -1.28 -21.76
N SER A 89 -18.42 -2.21 -21.03
CA SER A 89 -19.39 -3.13 -21.58
C SER A 89 -20.74 -2.46 -21.47
N GLU A 90 -21.50 -2.45 -22.54
CA GLU A 90 -22.80 -1.81 -22.70
C GLU A 90 -23.88 -2.30 -21.72
N THR A 91 -23.57 -3.23 -20.84
CA THR A 91 -24.49 -3.76 -19.84
C THR A 91 -24.01 -3.46 -18.43
N ASN A 92 -24.70 -2.57 -17.75
CA ASN A 92 -24.54 -2.17 -16.35
C ASN A 92 -24.68 -3.31 -15.32
N THR A 93 -24.68 -4.57 -15.75
CA THR A 93 -24.94 -5.78 -14.95
C THR A 93 -23.72 -6.69 -14.81
N SER A 94 -22.53 -6.21 -15.17
CA SER A 94 -21.29 -6.99 -15.11
C SER A 94 -20.96 -7.41 -13.67
N LYS A 95 -20.59 -8.69 -13.49
CA LYS A 95 -20.05 -9.24 -12.24
C LYS A 95 -18.78 -8.51 -11.75
N TYR A 96 -18.13 -7.73 -12.61
CA TYR A 96 -16.95 -6.91 -12.34
C TYR A 96 -17.29 -5.60 -11.61
N ASN A 97 -18.54 -5.12 -11.64
CA ASN A 97 -18.95 -3.88 -10.97
C ASN A 97 -18.65 -3.88 -9.47
N LYS A 98 -18.57 -5.05 -8.84
CA LYS A 98 -18.22 -5.18 -7.42
C LYS A 98 -16.82 -4.63 -7.11
N TYR A 99 -15.86 -4.79 -8.00
CA TYR A 99 -14.46 -4.37 -7.84
C TYR A 99 -14.12 -3.11 -8.65
N ASN A 100 -15.11 -2.35 -9.02
CA ASN A 100 -14.93 -1.06 -9.64
C ASN A 100 -14.37 -0.06 -8.60
N ARG A 101 -13.38 0.75 -8.99
CA ARG A 101 -12.71 1.73 -8.12
C ARG A 101 -13.65 2.74 -7.44
N PHE A 102 -14.82 2.98 -8.02
CA PHE A 102 -15.80 3.93 -7.49
C PHE A 102 -16.81 3.31 -6.53
N THR A 103 -16.86 2.00 -6.44
CA THR A 103 -17.86 1.26 -5.65
C THR A 103 -17.24 0.41 -4.55
N TYR A 104 -16.01 -0.12 -4.75
CA TYR A 104 -15.35 -0.99 -3.79
C TYR A 104 -14.99 -0.25 -2.51
N GLY A 105 -15.45 -0.77 -1.37
CA GLY A 105 -15.15 -0.21 -0.05
C GLY A 105 -15.83 1.13 0.28
N VAL A 106 -16.67 1.65 -0.62
CA VAL A 106 -17.26 3.00 -0.49
C VAL A 106 -18.59 2.94 0.29
N LYS A 107 -18.86 3.93 1.14
CA LYS A 107 -20.08 4.05 1.95
C LYS A 107 -20.32 2.79 2.81
N LEU A 108 -21.53 2.23 2.75
CA LEU A 108 -21.90 1.04 3.54
C LEU A 108 -21.14 -0.22 3.11
N ARG A 109 -20.65 -0.29 1.88
CA ARG A 109 -19.83 -1.41 1.42
C ARG A 109 -18.51 -1.51 2.17
N ARG A 110 -18.04 -0.42 2.79
CA ARG A 110 -16.86 -0.43 3.64
C ARG A 110 -16.94 -1.46 4.77
N LEU A 111 -18.13 -1.73 5.28
CA LEU A 111 -18.34 -2.69 6.38
C LEU A 111 -18.01 -4.14 6.00
N TYR A 112 -17.96 -4.47 4.71
CA TYR A 112 -17.66 -5.83 4.23
C TYR A 112 -16.62 -5.92 3.13
N ASP A 113 -16.35 -4.83 2.39
CA ASP A 113 -15.31 -4.82 1.36
C ASP A 113 -13.95 -4.33 1.90
N TRP A 114 -13.95 -3.42 2.89
CA TRP A 114 -12.75 -2.74 3.35
C TRP A 114 -12.71 -2.65 4.88
N MET A 115 -11.95 -3.53 5.50
CA MET A 115 -11.90 -3.69 6.95
C MET A 115 -10.64 -3.08 7.57
N ASP A 116 -10.32 -1.84 7.21
CA ASP A 116 -9.12 -1.15 7.65
C ASP A 116 -9.41 0.20 8.30
N TYR A 117 -8.44 0.74 9.03
CA TYR A 117 -8.46 2.09 9.61
C TYR A 117 -8.43 3.20 8.57
N ILE A 118 -8.08 2.89 7.32
CA ILE A 118 -7.92 3.84 6.24
C ILE A 118 -9.26 4.00 5.52
N LEU A 119 -9.70 5.24 5.28
CA LEU A 119 -10.87 5.52 4.45
C LEU A 119 -10.51 5.24 2.98
N PRO A 120 -11.26 4.38 2.25
CA PRO A 120 -10.92 4.01 0.87
C PRO A 120 -10.79 5.20 -0.07
N GLU A 121 -11.70 6.18 0.03
CA GLU A 121 -11.67 7.40 -0.77
C GLU A 121 -10.44 8.27 -0.45
N ALA A 122 -10.04 8.28 0.84
CA ALA A 122 -8.87 9.03 1.28
C ALA A 122 -7.58 8.38 0.74
N TRP A 123 -7.51 7.06 0.84
CA TRP A 123 -6.37 6.32 0.31
C TRP A 123 -6.28 6.40 -1.22
N SER A 124 -7.39 6.27 -1.93
CA SER A 124 -7.43 6.44 -3.38
C SER A 124 -6.99 7.85 -3.82
N CYS A 125 -7.32 8.88 -3.05
CA CYS A 125 -6.88 10.25 -3.32
C CYS A 125 -5.37 10.41 -3.07
N GLU A 126 -4.89 10.03 -1.91
CA GLU A 126 -3.50 10.20 -1.49
C GLU A 126 -2.57 9.32 -2.34
N HIS A 127 -2.82 8.01 -2.41
CA HIS A 127 -1.97 7.05 -3.09
C HIS A 127 -2.05 7.17 -4.62
N ASN A 128 -3.25 7.13 -5.21
CA ASN A 128 -3.39 7.06 -6.66
C ASN A 128 -3.10 8.40 -7.36
N ILE A 129 -3.26 9.54 -6.66
CA ILE A 129 -3.08 10.86 -7.26
C ILE A 129 -1.77 11.51 -6.78
N TYR A 130 -1.57 11.61 -5.45
CA TYR A 130 -0.39 12.32 -4.94
C TYR A 130 0.86 11.46 -5.00
N HIS A 131 0.83 10.21 -4.54
CA HIS A 131 2.01 9.34 -4.55
C HIS A 131 2.38 8.91 -5.98
N HIS A 132 1.49 8.27 -6.74
CA HIS A 132 1.80 7.78 -8.08
C HIS A 132 2.23 8.86 -9.08
N TYR A 133 1.63 10.04 -9.04
CA TYR A 133 2.03 11.11 -9.95
C TYR A 133 3.25 11.91 -9.50
N LYS A 134 3.65 11.79 -8.22
CA LYS A 134 4.72 12.60 -7.62
C LYS A 134 5.78 11.75 -6.91
N LEU A 135 5.93 10.50 -7.33
CA LEU A 135 6.84 9.55 -6.71
C LEU A 135 8.22 10.16 -6.46
N ASN A 136 8.62 10.17 -5.18
CA ASN A 136 9.87 10.73 -4.69
C ASN A 136 10.12 12.21 -5.02
N GLU A 137 9.08 12.98 -5.40
CA GLU A 137 9.14 14.44 -5.44
C GLU A 137 8.97 15.02 -4.03
N TYR A 138 9.21 16.33 -3.90
CA TYR A 138 9.13 17.04 -2.59
C TYR A 138 7.78 16.86 -1.88
N ASN A 139 6.70 16.80 -2.63
CA ASN A 139 5.33 16.70 -2.13
C ASN A 139 4.72 15.29 -2.28
N ASP A 140 5.56 14.28 -2.48
CA ASP A 140 5.15 12.89 -2.35
C ASP A 140 4.80 12.58 -0.88
N PRO A 141 3.54 12.20 -0.57
CA PRO A 141 3.14 11.86 0.80
C PRO A 141 3.93 10.70 1.39
N ASP A 142 4.41 9.78 0.56
CA ASP A 142 5.10 8.57 0.98
C ASP A 142 6.64 8.68 0.94
N ASN A 143 7.19 9.90 0.81
CA ASN A 143 8.62 10.12 0.86
C ASN A 143 9.19 9.82 2.25
N VAL A 144 9.74 8.62 2.41
CA VAL A 144 10.24 8.09 3.69
C VAL A 144 11.33 8.98 4.30
N GLN A 145 12.26 9.50 3.48
CA GLN A 145 13.35 10.33 3.97
C GLN A 145 12.86 11.65 4.59
N SER A 146 11.91 12.30 3.93
CA SER A 146 11.33 13.56 4.38
C SER A 146 10.41 13.35 5.59
N ASN A 147 9.60 12.30 5.56
CA ASN A 147 8.63 11.99 6.61
C ASN A 147 9.28 11.68 7.95
N LEU A 148 10.48 11.13 7.94
CA LEU A 148 11.23 10.77 9.14
C LEU A 148 12.40 11.72 9.43
N SER A 149 12.36 12.95 8.91
CA SER A 149 13.41 13.96 9.11
C SER A 149 13.74 14.20 10.60
N ILE A 150 12.76 14.21 11.49
CA ILE A 150 12.95 14.35 12.93
C ILE A 150 13.78 13.17 13.48
N LEU A 151 13.37 11.91 13.22
CA LEU A 151 14.09 10.72 13.67
C LEU A 151 15.52 10.70 13.11
N ARG A 152 15.68 11.07 11.84
CA ARG A 152 16.98 11.14 11.18
C ARG A 152 17.92 12.12 11.88
N ALA A 153 17.41 13.28 12.28
CA ALA A 153 18.17 14.36 12.93
C ALA A 153 18.44 14.11 14.42
N MET A 154 17.76 13.16 15.07
CA MET A 154 17.96 12.88 16.49
C MET A 154 19.40 12.44 16.78
N ASN A 155 20.03 13.06 17.78
CA ASN A 155 21.33 12.66 18.27
C ASN A 155 21.21 11.64 19.41
N VAL A 156 20.84 10.39 19.04
CA VAL A 156 20.70 9.24 19.94
C VAL A 156 21.34 8.00 19.31
N PRO A 157 21.74 7.01 20.12
CA PRO A 157 22.26 5.74 19.59
C PRO A 157 21.32 5.09 18.59
N TYR A 158 21.85 4.46 17.55
CA TYR A 158 21.05 3.81 16.51
C TYR A 158 20.10 2.72 17.05
N ILE A 159 20.47 2.04 18.14
CA ILE A 159 19.59 1.06 18.77
C ILE A 159 18.26 1.68 19.22
N ILE A 160 18.28 2.93 19.69
CA ILE A 160 17.06 3.67 20.05
C ILE A 160 16.27 4.01 18.78
N LYS A 161 16.94 4.45 17.71
CA LYS A 161 16.29 4.72 16.42
C LYS A 161 15.63 3.45 15.85
N TYR A 162 16.30 2.28 15.95
CA TYR A 162 15.74 1.00 15.53
C TYR A 162 14.48 0.63 16.36
N ALA A 163 14.52 0.85 17.68
CA ALA A 163 13.35 0.61 18.52
C ALA A 163 12.16 1.52 18.13
N ILE A 164 12.42 2.79 17.81
CA ILE A 164 11.41 3.72 17.31
C ILE A 164 10.85 3.26 15.98
N VAL A 165 11.69 2.81 15.03
CA VAL A 165 11.24 2.27 13.74
C VAL A 165 10.39 1.02 13.93
N ALA A 166 10.78 0.10 14.82
CA ALA A 166 10.02 -1.11 15.11
C ALA A 166 8.65 -0.79 15.73
N PHE A 167 8.60 0.16 16.67
CA PHE A 167 7.35 0.66 17.22
C PHE A 167 6.47 1.31 16.15
N PHE A 168 7.05 2.17 15.32
CA PHE A 168 6.35 2.78 14.19
C PHE A 168 5.79 1.71 13.24
N ALA A 169 6.60 0.73 12.83
CA ALA A 169 6.17 -0.37 11.98
C ALA A 169 5.00 -1.18 12.56
N SER A 170 4.90 -1.28 13.88
CA SER A 170 3.81 -2.01 14.55
C SER A 170 2.50 -1.23 14.67
N THR A 171 2.52 0.09 14.41
CA THR A 171 1.37 0.99 14.69
C THR A 171 1.02 1.96 13.55
N TRP A 172 1.82 2.00 12.49
CA TRP A 172 1.82 3.06 11.49
C TRP A 172 0.51 3.27 10.74
N ARG A 173 -0.28 2.21 10.48
CA ARG A 173 -1.54 2.32 9.73
C ARG A 173 -2.56 3.18 10.47
N LEU A 174 -2.71 2.98 11.79
CA LEU A 174 -3.66 3.73 12.61
C LEU A 174 -3.11 5.11 12.99
N PHE A 175 -1.85 5.16 13.48
CA PHE A 175 -1.33 6.39 14.10
C PHE A 175 -0.82 7.41 13.10
N TYR A 176 -0.37 6.96 11.94
CA TYR A 176 0.27 7.79 10.93
C TYR A 176 -0.48 7.81 9.59
N TYR A 177 -0.66 6.65 8.95
CA TYR A 177 -1.10 6.58 7.57
C TYR A 177 -2.58 6.98 7.40
N SER A 178 -3.44 6.48 8.27
CA SER A 178 -4.87 6.80 8.26
C SER A 178 -5.16 8.31 8.37
N PRO A 179 -4.60 9.06 9.35
CA PRO A 179 -4.83 10.50 9.41
C PRO A 179 -4.19 11.26 8.24
N ASN A 180 -3.00 10.83 7.75
CA ASN A 180 -2.38 11.51 6.62
C ASN A 180 -3.17 11.36 5.32
N SER A 181 -3.59 10.16 4.96
CA SER A 181 -4.43 9.94 3.79
C SER A 181 -5.73 10.75 3.87
N TYR A 182 -6.35 10.80 5.05
CA TYR A 182 -7.55 11.61 5.28
C TYR A 182 -7.29 13.12 5.07
N LYS A 183 -6.13 13.64 5.45
CA LYS A 183 -5.73 15.03 5.23
C LYS A 183 -5.74 15.40 3.73
N TYR A 184 -5.11 14.57 2.88
CA TYR A 184 -5.09 14.79 1.43
C TYR A 184 -6.50 14.73 0.81
N TYR A 185 -7.31 13.76 1.24
CA TYR A 185 -8.71 13.66 0.83
C TYR A 185 -9.52 14.91 1.20
N LYS A 186 -9.36 15.43 2.42
CA LYS A 186 -10.07 16.64 2.86
C LYS A 186 -9.61 17.88 2.10
N ALA A 187 -8.30 18.00 1.83
CA ALA A 187 -7.79 19.10 1.01
C ALA A 187 -8.40 19.07 -0.39
N ALA A 188 -8.43 17.92 -1.04
CA ALA A 188 -9.03 17.75 -2.36
C ALA A 188 -10.55 18.05 -2.34
N LYS A 189 -11.28 17.53 -1.35
CA LYS A 189 -12.73 17.73 -1.22
C LYS A 189 -13.14 19.20 -0.97
N LEU A 190 -12.28 19.95 -0.29
CA LEU A 190 -12.51 21.37 0.02
C LEU A 190 -11.90 22.31 -1.03
N ASN A 191 -11.27 21.79 -2.08
CA ASN A 191 -10.43 22.56 -3.00
C ASN A 191 -9.42 23.44 -2.25
N TYR A 192 -8.86 22.90 -1.15
CA TYR A 192 -7.93 23.60 -0.29
C TYR A 192 -6.52 23.48 -0.84
N GLU A 193 -5.91 24.63 -1.15
CA GLU A 193 -4.51 24.69 -1.56
C GLU A 193 -3.62 24.51 -0.32
N MET A 194 -2.94 23.36 -0.25
CA MET A 194 -2.07 23.03 0.87
C MET A 194 -0.84 23.94 0.89
N LYS A 195 -0.61 24.60 2.03
CA LYS A 195 0.57 25.42 2.30
C LYS A 195 1.77 24.53 2.72
N PRO A 196 3.01 25.05 2.70
CA PRO A 196 4.18 24.25 3.12
C PRO A 196 4.03 23.56 4.49
N ASP A 197 3.39 24.23 5.47
CA ASP A 197 3.16 23.64 6.80
C ASP A 197 2.13 22.50 6.79
N ASP A 198 1.22 22.46 5.82
CA ASP A 198 0.21 21.40 5.72
C ASP A 198 0.80 20.08 5.20
N TYR A 199 2.00 20.10 4.62
CA TYR A 199 2.73 18.88 4.24
C TYR A 199 3.37 18.17 5.43
N LYS A 200 3.43 18.80 6.61
CA LYS A 200 3.83 18.12 7.86
C LYS A 200 2.93 16.94 8.16
N GLN A 201 3.51 15.92 8.74
CA GLN A 201 2.79 14.68 9.01
C GLN A 201 1.69 14.89 10.06
N MET A 202 0.50 14.40 9.76
CA MET A 202 -0.64 14.39 10.67
C MET A 202 -0.70 13.01 11.36
N THR A 203 -0.70 13.00 12.69
CA THR A 203 -0.75 11.76 13.46
C THR A 203 -2.02 11.68 14.30
N LEU A 204 -2.45 10.46 14.66
CA LEU A 204 -3.58 10.29 15.58
C LEU A 204 -3.30 10.96 16.94
N ALA A 205 -2.06 10.96 17.42
CA ALA A 205 -1.66 11.67 18.63
C ALA A 205 -1.90 13.18 18.51
N GLY A 206 -1.70 13.76 17.32
CA GLY A 206 -1.99 15.16 17.03
C GLY A 206 -3.46 15.55 17.26
N ALA A 207 -4.38 14.57 17.21
CA ALA A 207 -5.79 14.83 17.54
C ALA A 207 -6.01 15.23 19.01
N PHE A 208 -5.09 14.83 19.90
CA PHE A 208 -5.11 15.15 21.33
C PHE A 208 -4.18 16.31 21.70
N THR A 209 -3.46 16.86 20.73
CA THR A 209 -2.59 18.02 20.84
C THR A 209 -3.07 19.15 19.94
N ASN A 210 -2.29 20.24 19.84
CA ASN A 210 -2.57 21.37 18.93
C ASN A 210 -2.00 21.15 17.50
N GLU A 211 -1.47 19.96 17.20
CA GLU A 211 -0.85 19.63 15.92
C GLU A 211 -1.86 19.20 14.85
N TRP A 212 -3.14 18.99 15.22
CA TRP A 212 -4.20 18.69 14.26
C TRP A 212 -4.57 19.92 13.44
N PRO A 213 -4.60 19.86 12.09
CA PRO A 213 -4.93 21.01 11.25
C PRO A 213 -6.33 21.55 11.59
N LYS A 214 -6.44 22.86 11.80
CA LYS A 214 -7.71 23.51 12.22
C LYS A 214 -8.82 23.39 11.18
N TRP A 215 -8.48 23.20 9.91
CA TRP A 215 -9.43 23.03 8.82
C TRP A 215 -9.97 21.60 8.66
N ILE A 216 -9.49 20.65 9.48
CA ILE A 216 -9.95 19.25 9.51
C ILE A 216 -10.74 18.99 10.79
N SER A 217 -12.01 18.59 10.64
CA SER A 217 -12.85 18.22 11.77
C SER A 217 -12.40 16.88 12.37
N LYS A 218 -12.03 16.90 13.65
CA LYS A 218 -11.72 15.68 14.42
C LYS A 218 -12.92 14.73 14.51
N ILE A 219 -14.12 15.30 14.74
CA ILE A 219 -15.38 14.53 14.85
C ILE A 219 -15.65 13.82 13.52
N GLU A 220 -15.52 14.53 12.40
CA GLU A 220 -15.71 13.91 11.07
C GLU A 220 -14.73 12.78 10.83
N TYR A 221 -13.45 12.95 11.16
CA TYR A 221 -12.45 11.88 11.06
C TYR A 221 -12.84 10.66 11.91
N PHE A 222 -13.17 10.86 13.18
CA PHE A 222 -13.59 9.76 14.06
C PHE A 222 -14.82 9.03 13.53
N THR A 223 -15.83 9.77 13.05
CA THR A 223 -17.09 9.19 12.57
C THR A 223 -16.92 8.43 11.25
N LEU A 224 -16.16 8.97 10.31
CA LEU A 224 -16.00 8.36 8.99
C LEU A 224 -14.91 7.28 8.95
N VAL A 225 -13.86 7.45 9.74
CA VAL A 225 -12.69 6.57 9.68
C VAL A 225 -12.72 5.51 10.78
N LEU A 226 -12.76 5.90 12.05
CA LEU A 226 -12.57 4.97 13.15
C LEU A 226 -13.85 4.23 13.56
N PHE A 227 -14.99 4.92 13.59
CA PHE A 227 -16.25 4.32 14.03
C PHE A 227 -16.66 3.06 13.25
N PRO A 228 -16.58 3.02 11.90
CA PRO A 228 -16.93 1.80 11.15
C PRO A 228 -16.08 0.59 11.53
N ILE A 229 -14.79 0.79 11.79
CA ILE A 229 -13.88 -0.29 12.19
C ILE A 229 -14.19 -0.80 13.60
N ILE A 230 -14.48 0.12 14.54
CA ILE A 230 -14.87 -0.26 15.89
C ILE A 230 -16.16 -1.09 15.85
N MET A 231 -17.15 -0.63 15.09
CA MET A 231 -18.43 -1.34 14.95
C MET A 231 -18.24 -2.71 14.31
N TYR A 232 -17.40 -2.80 13.27
CA TYR A 232 -17.07 -4.07 12.65
C TYR A 232 -16.47 -5.08 13.63
N ARG A 233 -15.53 -4.65 14.48
CA ARG A 233 -14.93 -5.52 15.52
C ARG A 233 -15.95 -5.97 16.54
N ILE A 234 -16.85 -5.07 16.97
CA ILE A 234 -17.96 -5.43 17.86
C ILE A 234 -18.82 -6.52 17.22
N VAL A 235 -19.16 -6.37 15.94
CA VAL A 235 -19.94 -7.38 15.21
C VAL A 235 -19.17 -8.71 15.11
N CYS A 236 -17.86 -8.70 14.88
CA CYS A 236 -17.05 -9.92 14.87
C CYS A 236 -17.01 -10.63 16.24
N PHE A 237 -17.03 -9.88 17.35
CA PHE A 237 -16.97 -10.45 18.69
C PHE A 237 -18.35 -10.88 19.23
N ALA A 238 -19.43 -10.27 18.75
CA ALA A 238 -20.78 -10.52 19.23
C ALA A 238 -21.19 -12.01 19.22
N PRO A 239 -20.94 -12.83 18.19
CA PRO A 239 -21.28 -14.25 18.22
C PRO A 239 -20.58 -15.00 19.33
N ILE A 240 -19.28 -14.72 19.56
CA ILE A 240 -18.47 -15.40 20.57
C ILE A 240 -18.94 -15.02 21.97
N TYR A 241 -19.26 -13.74 22.18
CA TYR A 241 -19.88 -13.26 23.42
C TYR A 241 -21.25 -13.90 23.65
N TYR A 242 -22.07 -14.07 22.64
CA TYR A 242 -23.36 -14.73 22.71
C TYR A 242 -23.20 -16.22 23.09
N PHE A 243 -22.23 -16.93 22.51
CA PHE A 243 -21.90 -18.30 22.92
C PHE A 243 -21.46 -18.39 24.38
N HIS A 244 -20.72 -17.40 24.90
CA HIS A 244 -20.36 -17.33 26.29
C HIS A 244 -21.61 -17.21 27.21
N ILE A 245 -22.58 -16.37 26.82
CA ILE A 245 -23.84 -16.24 27.59
C ILE A 245 -24.62 -17.56 27.62
N LEU A 246 -24.73 -18.24 26.49
CA LEU A 246 -25.50 -19.49 26.39
C LEU A 246 -24.80 -20.69 27.01
N PHE A 247 -23.47 -20.74 26.95
CA PHE A 247 -22.66 -21.89 27.36
C PHE A 247 -21.45 -21.45 28.23
N PRO A 248 -21.65 -20.81 29.39
CA PRO A 248 -20.56 -20.18 30.15
C PRO A 248 -19.53 -21.16 30.71
N THR A 249 -19.90 -22.42 30.84
CA THR A 249 -18.98 -23.52 31.28
C THR A 249 -18.08 -24.01 30.18
N ILE A 250 -18.48 -23.87 28.90
CA ILE A 250 -17.72 -24.25 27.70
C ILE A 250 -16.91 -23.05 27.20
N PHE A 251 -17.58 -21.89 27.05
CA PHE A 251 -16.98 -20.64 26.62
C PHE A 251 -16.81 -19.69 27.82
N THR A 252 -15.68 -19.79 28.51
CA THR A 252 -15.36 -18.99 29.69
C THR A 252 -14.93 -17.55 29.35
N MET A 253 -14.81 -16.67 30.34
CA MET A 253 -14.26 -15.32 30.17
C MET A 253 -12.82 -15.34 29.59
N ASN A 254 -12.03 -16.39 29.88
CA ASN A 254 -10.70 -16.54 29.30
C ASN A 254 -10.75 -16.70 27.77
N HIS A 255 -11.74 -17.41 27.25
CA HIS A 255 -11.93 -17.52 25.80
C HIS A 255 -12.24 -16.16 25.15
N LEU A 256 -13.10 -15.35 25.80
CA LEU A 256 -13.35 -13.98 25.33
C LEU A 256 -12.08 -13.11 25.37
N TYR A 257 -11.33 -13.21 26.44
CA TYR A 257 -10.04 -12.52 26.55
C TYR A 257 -9.09 -12.94 25.42
N ASN A 258 -8.96 -14.24 25.17
CA ASN A 258 -8.13 -14.76 24.09
C ASN A 258 -8.55 -14.23 22.71
N VAL A 259 -9.86 -14.10 22.43
CA VAL A 259 -10.36 -13.52 21.17
C VAL A 259 -9.86 -12.08 20.99
N VAL A 260 -9.98 -11.26 22.03
CA VAL A 260 -9.51 -9.86 21.98
C VAL A 260 -8.00 -9.79 21.77
N ILE A 261 -7.24 -10.62 22.50
CA ILE A 261 -5.78 -10.67 22.38
C ILE A 261 -5.35 -11.15 21.01
N ASN A 262 -5.92 -12.26 20.50
CA ASN A 262 -5.58 -12.76 19.15
C ASN A 262 -5.89 -11.72 18.09
N TYR A 263 -7.00 -10.99 18.20
CA TYR A 263 -7.32 -9.93 17.23
C TYR A 263 -6.34 -8.75 17.33
N ALA A 264 -5.97 -8.34 18.54
CA ALA A 264 -4.98 -7.27 18.74
C ALA A 264 -3.60 -7.66 18.18
N ILE A 265 -3.17 -8.90 18.40
CA ILE A 265 -1.91 -9.41 17.81
C ILE A 265 -2.01 -9.51 16.29
N ALA A 266 -3.17 -9.92 15.74
CA ALA A 266 -3.39 -9.93 14.29
C ALA A 266 -3.24 -8.53 13.67
N ASP A 267 -3.73 -7.48 14.34
CA ASP A 267 -3.54 -6.08 13.93
C ASP A 267 -2.06 -5.67 13.96
N LEU A 268 -1.34 -6.00 15.05
CA LEU A 268 0.09 -5.71 15.14
C LEU A 268 0.88 -6.44 14.06
N PHE A 269 0.60 -7.72 13.86
CA PHE A 269 1.20 -8.51 12.80
C PHE A 269 0.92 -7.92 11.43
N CYS A 270 -0.34 -7.55 11.15
CA CYS A 270 -0.71 -6.91 9.90
C CYS A 270 0.03 -5.58 9.68
N ASN A 271 0.21 -4.75 10.73
CA ASN A 271 1.01 -3.53 10.63
C ASN A 271 2.46 -3.82 10.24
N VAL A 272 3.12 -4.75 10.95
CA VAL A 272 4.52 -5.11 10.66
C VAL A 272 4.66 -5.72 9.27
N HIS A 273 3.75 -6.62 8.89
CA HIS A 273 3.76 -7.26 7.58
C HIS A 273 3.57 -6.24 6.46
N THR A 274 2.55 -5.40 6.53
CA THR A 274 2.29 -4.37 5.51
C THR A 274 3.40 -3.32 5.46
N PHE A 275 3.98 -2.94 6.60
CA PHE A 275 5.17 -2.09 6.64
C PHE A 275 6.32 -2.72 5.85
N ALA A 276 6.61 -4.00 6.09
CA ALA A 276 7.72 -4.69 5.46
C ALA A 276 7.56 -4.86 3.94
N ILE A 277 6.34 -4.96 3.43
CA ILE A 277 6.09 -5.20 2.00
C ILE A 277 5.76 -3.92 1.20
N ILE A 278 5.35 -2.81 1.86
CA ILE A 278 4.99 -1.56 1.19
C ILE A 278 6.16 -0.56 1.22
N VAL A 279 6.65 -0.23 2.42
CA VAL A 279 7.54 0.90 2.63
C VAL A 279 8.90 0.76 1.91
N PRO A 280 9.50 -0.44 1.81
CA PRO A 280 10.81 -0.59 1.17
C PRO A 280 10.83 -0.43 -0.35
N ASN A 281 9.68 -0.43 -1.00
CA ASN A 281 9.60 -0.35 -2.47
C ASN A 281 10.18 0.94 -3.05
N HIS A 282 10.18 2.04 -2.27
CA HIS A 282 10.57 3.38 -2.73
C HIS A 282 11.65 4.04 -1.87
N ALA A 283 12.31 3.28 -0.98
CA ALA A 283 13.28 3.82 -0.05
C ALA A 283 14.58 3.03 -0.02
N GLY A 284 15.64 3.64 -0.56
CA GLY A 284 17.00 3.09 -0.58
C GLY A 284 17.98 4.09 -1.16
N SER A 285 19.26 3.99 -0.79
CA SER A 285 20.33 4.86 -1.33
C SER A 285 20.63 4.59 -2.81
N ASP A 286 20.05 3.56 -3.38
CA ASP A 286 20.10 3.18 -4.80
C ASP A 286 18.88 3.67 -5.61
N MET A 287 18.12 4.60 -5.05
CA MET A 287 16.97 5.28 -5.67
C MET A 287 17.21 6.77 -5.75
N TYR A 288 16.24 7.54 -6.29
CA TYR A 288 16.39 8.97 -6.50
C TYR A 288 15.25 9.79 -5.93
N LEU A 289 15.58 10.99 -5.42
CA LEU A 289 14.65 12.08 -5.14
C LEU A 289 14.66 13.09 -6.29
N TYR A 290 13.54 13.77 -6.51
CA TYR A 290 13.41 14.74 -7.58
C TYR A 290 13.10 16.14 -7.05
N ARG A 291 13.86 17.14 -7.54
CA ARG A 291 13.67 18.57 -7.19
C ARG A 291 12.59 19.24 -8.05
N THR A 292 12.43 18.78 -9.28
CA THR A 292 11.53 19.38 -10.27
C THR A 292 10.42 18.39 -10.64
N PRO A 293 9.16 18.85 -10.69
CA PRO A 293 8.07 18.00 -11.16
C PRO A 293 8.21 17.71 -12.66
N VAL A 294 7.64 16.59 -13.09
CA VAL A 294 7.49 16.24 -14.51
C VAL A 294 6.02 16.06 -14.86
N ALA A 295 5.69 16.23 -16.14
CA ALA A 295 4.32 16.03 -16.59
C ALA A 295 3.91 14.56 -16.41
N PRO A 296 2.78 14.27 -15.77
CA PRO A 296 2.28 12.90 -15.62
C PRO A 296 2.17 12.19 -16.98
N LYS A 297 2.56 10.92 -17.00
CA LYS A 297 2.55 10.06 -18.20
C LYS A 297 3.53 10.48 -19.32
N SER A 298 4.40 11.47 -19.10
CA SER A 298 5.53 11.76 -19.99
C SER A 298 6.56 10.62 -19.98
N ASP A 299 7.52 10.65 -20.90
CA ASP A 299 8.60 9.67 -20.94
C ASP A 299 9.49 9.77 -19.69
N ASP A 300 9.78 11.00 -19.24
CA ASP A 300 10.53 11.24 -18.00
C ASP A 300 9.76 10.76 -16.76
N TRP A 301 8.45 10.97 -16.72
CA TRP A 301 7.64 10.42 -15.65
C TRP A 301 7.72 8.90 -15.60
N LEU A 302 7.58 8.23 -16.76
CA LEU A 302 7.65 6.77 -16.85
C LEU A 302 9.02 6.25 -16.40
N LEU A 303 10.10 6.95 -16.78
CA LEU A 303 11.46 6.61 -16.34
C LEU A 303 11.58 6.72 -14.81
N ARG A 304 11.09 7.80 -14.20
CA ARG A 304 11.11 7.99 -12.75
C ARG A 304 10.32 6.90 -12.02
N GLN A 305 9.17 6.47 -12.56
CA GLN A 305 8.43 5.35 -11.98
C GLN A 305 9.26 4.06 -11.96
N CYS A 306 10.04 3.79 -13.01
CA CYS A 306 10.91 2.63 -13.09
C CYS A 306 12.09 2.69 -12.11
N ILE A 307 12.88 3.80 -12.13
CA ILE A 307 14.13 3.89 -11.36
C ILE A 307 13.97 4.28 -9.89
N SER A 308 12.75 4.65 -9.47
CA SER A 308 12.41 4.92 -8.08
C SER A 308 11.49 3.86 -7.48
N SER A 309 11.33 2.72 -8.16
CA SER A 309 10.63 1.54 -7.66
C SER A 309 11.54 0.33 -7.67
N THR A 310 11.30 -0.59 -6.75
CA THR A 310 12.05 -1.85 -6.68
C THR A 310 11.09 -3.02 -6.57
N ASN A 311 11.31 -4.03 -7.41
CA ASN A 311 10.63 -5.31 -7.25
C ASN A 311 11.28 -6.12 -6.13
N TYR A 312 10.49 -6.98 -5.49
CA TYR A 312 11.03 -8.02 -4.63
C TYR A 312 11.20 -9.33 -5.40
N THR A 313 11.78 -10.33 -4.74
CA THR A 313 11.91 -11.68 -5.32
C THR A 313 10.57 -12.16 -5.85
N LEU A 314 10.53 -12.45 -7.13
CA LEU A 314 9.39 -12.99 -7.84
C LEU A 314 9.39 -14.53 -7.72
N GLY A 315 8.26 -15.17 -7.85
CA GLY A 315 8.27 -16.63 -7.76
C GLY A 315 7.00 -17.31 -8.22
N ASN A 316 6.01 -17.32 -7.37
CA ASN A 316 4.74 -18.01 -7.59
C ASN A 316 3.67 -17.38 -6.73
N ASN A 317 2.42 -17.76 -6.93
CA ASN A 317 1.28 -17.19 -6.22
C ASN A 317 1.40 -17.19 -4.68
N VAL A 318 2.16 -18.11 -4.07
CA VAL A 318 2.38 -18.12 -2.62
C VAL A 318 3.33 -16.99 -2.20
N VAL A 319 4.45 -16.87 -2.92
CA VAL A 319 5.42 -15.78 -2.69
C VAL A 319 4.75 -14.43 -2.96
N ASP A 320 4.03 -14.31 -4.07
CA ASP A 320 3.36 -13.09 -4.47
C ASP A 320 2.24 -12.72 -3.47
N TYR A 321 1.50 -13.70 -2.95
CA TYR A 321 0.51 -13.51 -1.89
C TYR A 321 1.14 -12.94 -0.61
N LEU A 322 2.26 -13.50 -0.16
CA LEU A 322 2.98 -13.03 1.02
C LEU A 322 3.59 -11.62 0.84
N HIS A 323 3.86 -11.23 -0.40
CA HIS A 323 4.28 -9.87 -0.74
C HIS A 323 3.11 -8.93 -1.12
N GLY A 324 1.86 -9.40 -1.08
CA GLY A 324 0.68 -8.63 -1.46
C GLY A 324 0.69 -8.18 -2.93
N TRP A 325 1.35 -8.93 -3.82
CA TRP A 325 1.66 -8.56 -5.22
C TRP A 325 2.43 -7.24 -5.37
N LEU A 326 2.99 -6.70 -4.28
CA LEU A 326 3.84 -5.51 -4.31
C LEU A 326 5.30 -5.82 -4.70
N ASN A 327 5.60 -7.08 -4.93
CA ASN A 327 6.84 -7.52 -5.54
C ASN A 327 6.92 -7.25 -7.06
N TYR A 328 5.87 -6.71 -7.67
CA TYR A 328 5.79 -6.17 -9.03
C TYR A 328 5.71 -4.64 -9.04
N GLN A 329 6.44 -3.97 -8.15
CA GLN A 329 6.28 -2.54 -7.92
C GLN A 329 6.66 -1.66 -9.13
N ILE A 330 7.65 -2.07 -9.91
CA ILE A 330 8.06 -1.37 -11.13
C ILE A 330 6.90 -1.40 -12.14
N GLU A 331 6.32 -2.57 -12.38
CA GLU A 331 5.17 -2.74 -13.28
C GLU A 331 3.97 -1.97 -12.77
N HIS A 332 3.72 -2.01 -11.45
CA HIS A 332 2.62 -1.32 -10.81
C HIS A 332 2.74 0.21 -10.98
N HIS A 333 3.90 0.79 -10.75
CA HIS A 333 4.09 2.23 -10.92
C HIS A 333 4.02 2.69 -12.37
N MET A 334 4.52 1.89 -13.31
CA MET A 334 4.42 2.21 -14.74
C MET A 334 3.00 2.04 -15.29
N PHE A 335 2.24 1.05 -14.78
CA PHE A 335 0.91 0.67 -15.26
C PHE A 335 -0.08 0.44 -14.10
N PRO A 336 -0.39 1.46 -13.31
CA PRO A 336 -1.15 1.28 -12.08
C PRO A 336 -2.57 0.73 -12.31
N ASP A 337 -3.13 0.87 -13.50
CA ASP A 337 -4.45 0.40 -13.91
C ASP A 337 -4.50 -1.07 -14.37
N LEU A 338 -3.41 -1.82 -14.17
CA LEU A 338 -3.39 -3.27 -14.38
C LEU A 338 -3.68 -4.02 -13.07
N SER A 339 -4.10 -5.27 -13.22
CA SER A 339 -4.36 -6.18 -12.12
C SER A 339 -3.08 -6.91 -11.66
N ALA A 340 -3.13 -7.47 -10.46
CA ALA A 340 -2.06 -8.31 -9.91
C ALA A 340 -1.65 -9.46 -10.86
N TYR A 341 -2.62 -10.10 -11.52
CA TYR A 341 -2.35 -11.14 -12.52
C TYR A 341 -1.66 -10.60 -13.77
N GLU A 342 -2.08 -9.43 -14.26
CA GLU A 342 -1.48 -8.84 -15.47
C GLU A 342 -0.03 -8.41 -15.23
N TYR A 343 0.35 -8.02 -14.00
CA TYR A 343 1.77 -7.77 -13.66
C TYR A 343 2.61 -9.03 -13.80
N GLN A 344 2.12 -10.20 -13.35
CA GLN A 344 2.81 -11.47 -13.56
C GLN A 344 3.02 -11.77 -15.05
N VAL A 345 2.03 -11.43 -15.89
CA VAL A 345 2.08 -11.67 -17.34
C VAL A 345 3.13 -10.79 -18.02
N ILE A 346 3.19 -9.50 -17.68
CA ILE A 346 4.05 -8.53 -18.41
C ILE A 346 5.47 -8.40 -17.85
N GLN A 347 5.74 -8.88 -16.66
CA GLN A 347 6.98 -8.63 -15.91
C GLN A 347 8.24 -8.94 -16.74
N LYS A 348 8.29 -10.12 -17.38
CA LYS A 348 9.46 -10.54 -18.18
C LYS A 348 9.68 -9.65 -19.39
N ASP A 349 8.61 -9.16 -20.00
CA ASP A 349 8.68 -8.24 -21.13
C ASP A 349 9.22 -6.88 -20.68
N VAL A 350 8.75 -6.38 -19.51
CA VAL A 350 9.23 -5.13 -18.91
C VAL A 350 10.73 -5.22 -18.60
N GLU A 351 11.16 -6.27 -17.92
CA GLU A 351 12.57 -6.51 -17.62
C GLU A 351 13.42 -6.58 -18.89
N ALA A 352 12.96 -7.30 -19.92
CA ALA A 352 13.66 -7.43 -21.18
C ALA A 352 13.82 -6.08 -21.91
N VAL A 353 12.78 -5.24 -21.93
CA VAL A 353 12.82 -3.89 -22.51
C VAL A 353 13.77 -2.99 -21.71
N CYS A 354 13.71 -3.01 -20.38
CA CYS A 354 14.63 -2.25 -19.54
C CYS A 354 16.09 -2.65 -19.83
N ARG A 355 16.38 -3.94 -19.87
CA ARG A 355 17.71 -4.48 -20.20
C ARG A 355 18.18 -4.08 -21.61
N LYS A 356 17.29 -4.17 -22.61
CA LYS A 356 17.58 -3.76 -24.00
C LYS A 356 18.04 -2.31 -24.11
N HIS A 357 17.42 -1.43 -23.33
CA HIS A 357 17.72 0.00 -23.36
C HIS A 357 18.71 0.46 -22.27
N GLY A 358 19.18 -0.46 -21.39
CA GLY A 358 20.09 -0.14 -20.30
C GLY A 358 19.45 0.70 -19.20
N VAL A 359 18.12 0.63 -19.05
CA VAL A 359 17.40 1.24 -17.92
C VAL A 359 17.49 0.32 -16.71
N PRO A 360 17.89 0.82 -15.53
CA PRO A 360 17.94 0.00 -14.32
C PRO A 360 16.58 -0.65 -14.00
N TYR A 361 16.60 -1.95 -13.80
CA TYR A 361 15.47 -2.74 -13.33
C TYR A 361 15.92 -3.53 -12.12
N VAL A 362 15.50 -3.09 -10.92
CA VAL A 362 15.99 -3.64 -9.66
C VAL A 362 14.99 -4.65 -9.11
N CYS A 363 15.45 -5.90 -8.92
CA CYS A 363 14.71 -6.95 -8.23
C CYS A 363 15.58 -7.49 -7.10
N GLU A 364 15.15 -7.35 -5.85
CA GLU A 364 16.00 -7.63 -4.69
C GLU A 364 15.22 -8.38 -3.59
N ASN A 365 15.93 -9.09 -2.73
CA ASN A 365 15.32 -9.74 -1.58
C ASN A 365 14.69 -8.71 -0.62
N ILE A 366 13.48 -8.97 -0.14
CA ILE A 366 12.72 -8.06 0.70
C ILE A 366 13.45 -7.67 2.00
N PHE A 367 14.19 -8.59 2.62
CA PHE A 367 14.93 -8.30 3.86
C PHE A 367 16.11 -7.36 3.61
N VAL A 368 16.76 -7.49 2.44
CA VAL A 368 17.82 -6.55 2.00
C VAL A 368 17.22 -5.17 1.78
N ARG A 369 16.07 -5.09 1.08
CA ARG A 369 15.36 -3.82 0.86
C ARG A 369 14.91 -3.19 2.17
N LEU A 370 14.31 -3.97 3.06
CA LEU A 370 13.89 -3.49 4.39
C LEU A 370 15.07 -2.91 5.17
N TRP A 371 16.24 -3.56 5.11
CA TRP A 371 17.44 -3.03 5.79
C TRP A 371 17.94 -1.72 5.16
N LYS A 372 17.96 -1.60 3.83
CA LYS A 372 18.27 -0.33 3.14
C LYS A 372 17.29 0.77 3.58
N THR A 373 16.01 0.47 3.65
CA THR A 373 14.97 1.40 4.12
C THR A 373 15.21 1.83 5.57
N VAL A 374 15.51 0.90 6.47
CA VAL A 374 15.82 1.22 7.88
C VAL A 374 17.03 2.17 7.98
N LYS A 375 18.06 2.01 7.14
CA LYS A 375 19.19 2.94 7.09
C LYS A 375 18.78 4.35 6.64
N ILE A 376 17.86 4.46 5.65
CA ILE A 376 17.29 5.76 5.27
C ILE A 376 16.50 6.35 6.44
N MET A 377 15.61 5.57 7.07
CA MET A 377 14.75 6.01 8.17
C MET A 377 15.56 6.52 9.36
N THR A 378 16.68 5.90 9.66
CA THR A 378 17.55 6.24 10.82
C THR A 378 18.61 7.29 10.52
N GLY A 379 18.74 7.70 9.24
CA GLY A 379 19.73 8.70 8.80
C GLY A 379 21.14 8.17 8.63
N GLN A 380 21.34 6.85 8.55
CA GLN A 380 22.63 6.23 8.23
C GLN A 380 22.99 6.41 6.75
N GLU A 381 21.97 6.39 5.89
CA GLU A 381 22.07 6.63 4.45
C GLU A 381 21.08 7.70 4.03
N SER A 382 21.24 8.22 2.82
CA SER A 382 20.30 9.17 2.20
C SER A 382 20.02 8.76 0.78
N ILE A 383 18.81 9.06 0.32
CA ILE A 383 18.42 8.91 -1.08
C ILE A 383 19.03 10.08 -1.85
N PRO A 384 19.85 9.86 -2.89
CA PRO A 384 20.45 10.92 -3.67
C PRO A 384 19.39 11.66 -4.51
N TYR A 385 19.68 12.92 -4.84
CA TYR A 385 18.88 13.64 -5.82
C TYR A 385 19.28 13.24 -7.24
N TYR A 386 18.28 13.06 -8.11
CA TYR A 386 18.49 12.83 -9.52
C TYR A 386 18.92 14.13 -10.20
N GLU A 387 20.14 14.15 -10.70
CA GLU A 387 20.75 15.32 -11.34
C GLU A 387 20.63 15.29 -12.89
N GLY A 388 19.72 14.45 -13.44
CA GLY A 388 19.40 14.38 -14.87
C GLY A 388 20.56 14.04 -15.83
N SER A 389 21.78 14.37 -15.45
CA SER A 389 22.97 14.30 -16.29
C SER A 389 23.73 12.97 -16.20
N GLU A 390 23.62 12.20 -15.12
CA GLU A 390 24.40 10.96 -14.95
C GLU A 390 23.76 9.79 -15.68
N LEU A 391 22.50 9.52 -15.45
CA LEU A 391 21.78 8.46 -16.18
C LEU A 391 21.64 8.80 -17.66
N GLU A 392 21.41 10.09 -18.02
CA GLU A 392 21.43 10.52 -19.41
C GLU A 392 22.83 10.39 -20.03
N LYS A 393 23.91 10.59 -19.27
CA LYS A 393 25.28 10.34 -19.76
C LYS A 393 25.55 8.85 -19.92
N GLU A 394 25.14 8.01 -18.97
CA GLU A 394 25.24 6.55 -19.10
C GLU A 394 24.31 5.99 -20.18
N LEU A 395 23.14 6.57 -20.37
CA LEU A 395 22.19 6.20 -21.44
C LEU A 395 22.58 6.81 -22.81
N ARG A 396 23.50 7.76 -22.84
CA ARG A 396 24.06 8.35 -24.12
C ARG A 396 25.37 7.71 -24.56
N MET A 397 26.04 6.90 -23.72
CA MET A 397 27.14 6.04 -24.09
C MET A 397 26.65 4.68 -24.60
#